data_0743cc3ae247ff48ad65ba2b72f269db
#
_entry.id   0743cc3ae247ff48ad65ba2b72f269db
#
_cell.length_a   1.000
_cell.length_b   1.000
_cell.length_c   1.000
_cell.angle_alpha   90.00
_cell.angle_beta   90.00
_cell.angle_gamma   90.00
#
_symmetry.space_group_name_H-M   'P 1'
#
loop_
_entity.id
_entity.type
_entity.pdbx_description
1 polymer ?
#
loop_
_entity_poly.entity_id
_entity_poly.type
_entity_poly.pdbx_seq_one_letter_code
_entity_poly.pdbx_strand_id
1 'polypeptide(L)'
;MIIGIMGAMPDEVDQLCARLENVTVEPYGGVEYHKGTLAGKQVVVCCAGMGKANAAATTQVLITKFGAEKIIFSGIAGNMTSKIGIGDVVIGKTVLYHDAQLDMICQNPPFLKEYTGDPALIAAAEKACADAGVKALAGKIATGDMFVGDSATKAAIEAKCAPDCVEMEGAAVSQIAAKNDVPCVILRAMSDNADEDGHEVLVVKKFSITEYVATATKIVAAMVESI
;
A
#
# COMPACT_ATOMS: atom_id res chain seq x y z
N MET A 1 0.20 10.21 -19.29
CA MET A 1 0.06 9.91 -17.85
C MET A 1 0.72 8.57 -17.57
N ILE A 2 1.62 8.54 -16.59
CA ILE A 2 2.30 7.33 -16.12
C ILE A 2 1.81 7.03 -14.70
N ILE A 3 1.45 5.78 -14.42
CA ILE A 3 1.01 5.34 -13.11
C ILE A 3 2.13 4.51 -12.47
N GLY A 4 2.64 4.95 -11.32
CA GLY A 4 3.55 4.18 -10.49
C GLY A 4 2.76 3.20 -9.61
N ILE A 5 3.08 1.92 -9.71
CA ILE A 5 2.47 0.86 -8.91
C ILE A 5 3.56 0.15 -8.13
N MET A 6 3.39 0.00 -6.83
CA MET A 6 4.42 -0.61 -6.00
C MET A 6 3.82 -1.50 -4.90
N GLY A 7 4.58 -2.50 -4.50
CA GLY A 7 4.39 -3.32 -3.31
C GLY A 7 5.70 -3.40 -2.53
N ALA A 8 5.66 -3.97 -1.33
CA ALA A 8 6.83 -4.13 -0.47
C ALA A 8 7.52 -5.49 -0.65
N MET A 9 6.81 -6.49 -1.13
CA MET A 9 7.31 -7.85 -1.32
C MET A 9 7.16 -8.29 -2.77
N PRO A 10 8.05 -9.18 -3.29
CA PRO A 10 7.95 -9.72 -4.64
C PRO A 10 6.56 -10.30 -4.94
N ASP A 11 6.02 -11.11 -4.04
CA ASP A 11 4.70 -11.72 -4.20
C ASP A 11 3.59 -10.70 -4.49
N GLU A 12 3.69 -9.47 -3.96
CA GLU A 12 2.70 -8.39 -4.16
C GLU A 12 2.72 -7.79 -5.56
N VAL A 13 3.84 -7.91 -6.29
CA VAL A 13 4.01 -7.25 -7.59
C VAL A 13 4.21 -8.22 -8.76
N ASP A 14 4.70 -9.44 -8.54
CA ASP A 14 5.04 -10.40 -9.59
C ASP A 14 3.85 -10.71 -10.51
N GLN A 15 2.66 -10.88 -9.93
CA GLN A 15 1.45 -11.13 -10.71
C GLN A 15 1.01 -9.92 -11.55
N LEU A 16 1.32 -8.69 -11.12
CA LEU A 16 1.10 -7.48 -11.90
C LEU A 16 2.13 -7.37 -13.03
N CYS A 17 3.40 -7.62 -12.72
CA CYS A 17 4.48 -7.64 -13.72
C CYS A 17 4.19 -8.63 -14.84
N ALA A 18 3.67 -9.82 -14.51
CA ALA A 18 3.31 -10.85 -15.47
C ALA A 18 2.14 -10.45 -16.41
N ARG A 19 1.37 -9.42 -16.07
CA ARG A 19 0.26 -8.89 -16.90
C ARG A 19 0.65 -7.71 -17.77
N LEU A 20 1.87 -7.20 -17.62
CA LEU A 20 2.33 -6.07 -18.42
C LEU A 20 2.58 -6.47 -19.87
N GLU A 21 2.22 -5.60 -20.79
CA GLU A 21 2.57 -5.67 -22.19
C GLU A 21 3.74 -4.73 -22.50
N ASN A 22 4.55 -5.08 -23.52
CA ASN A 22 5.70 -4.25 -23.98
C ASN A 22 6.69 -3.93 -22.86
N VAL A 23 7.02 -4.91 -22.04
CA VAL A 23 7.82 -4.74 -20.82
C VAL A 23 9.27 -4.40 -21.13
N THR A 24 9.80 -3.42 -20.43
CA THR A 24 11.23 -3.16 -20.29
C THR A 24 11.58 -3.02 -18.80
N VAL A 25 12.67 -3.63 -18.37
CA VAL A 25 13.11 -3.58 -16.97
C VAL A 25 14.32 -2.65 -16.86
N GLU A 26 14.26 -1.71 -15.93
CA GLU A 26 15.34 -0.76 -15.66
C GLU A 26 15.72 -0.85 -14.17
N PRO A 27 16.91 -1.39 -13.84
CA PRO A 27 17.37 -1.41 -12.46
C PRO A 27 17.89 -0.02 -12.04
N TYR A 28 17.49 0.43 -10.84
CA TYR A 28 17.98 1.67 -10.27
C TYR A 28 17.85 1.66 -8.74
N GLY A 29 18.90 2.06 -8.03
CA GLY A 29 18.90 2.16 -6.57
C GLY A 29 18.59 0.85 -5.84
N GLY A 30 18.96 -0.30 -6.41
CA GLY A 30 18.68 -1.63 -5.85
C GLY A 30 17.29 -2.16 -6.12
N VAL A 31 16.48 -1.48 -6.93
CA VAL A 31 15.11 -1.86 -7.29
C VAL A 31 15.00 -2.05 -8.81
N GLU A 32 14.26 -3.07 -9.26
CA GLU A 32 13.90 -3.26 -10.66
C GLU A 32 12.56 -2.60 -10.95
N TYR A 33 12.55 -1.71 -11.96
CA TYR A 33 11.37 -0.98 -12.42
C TYR A 33 10.89 -1.58 -13.73
N HIS A 34 9.74 -2.24 -13.71
CA HIS A 34 9.10 -2.86 -14.87
C HIS A 34 8.19 -1.83 -15.54
N LYS A 35 8.66 -1.24 -16.64
CA LYS A 35 7.89 -0.29 -17.45
C LYS A 35 7.11 -1.06 -18.50
N GLY A 36 5.85 -0.74 -18.68
CA GLY A 36 5.01 -1.42 -19.66
C GLY A 36 3.64 -0.80 -19.79
N THR A 37 2.73 -1.55 -20.37
CA THR A 37 1.33 -1.18 -20.53
C THR A 37 0.45 -2.16 -19.78
N LEU A 38 -0.47 -1.65 -18.97
CA LEU A 38 -1.51 -2.43 -18.28
C LEU A 38 -2.86 -1.83 -18.62
N ALA A 39 -3.78 -2.64 -19.14
CA ALA A 39 -5.11 -2.15 -19.59
C ALA A 39 -5.03 -0.88 -20.47
N GLY A 40 -4.06 -0.81 -21.39
CA GLY A 40 -3.85 0.32 -22.30
C GLY A 40 -3.21 1.56 -21.67
N LYS A 41 -2.87 1.56 -20.40
CA LYS A 41 -2.22 2.68 -19.68
C LYS A 41 -0.73 2.42 -19.48
N GLN A 42 0.08 3.47 -19.54
CA GLN A 42 1.50 3.40 -19.21
C GLN A 42 1.69 3.25 -17.70
N VAL A 43 2.39 2.21 -17.30
CA VAL A 43 2.66 1.92 -15.89
C VAL A 43 4.15 1.66 -15.63
N VAL A 44 4.57 1.90 -14.40
CA VAL A 44 5.85 1.45 -13.87
C VAL A 44 5.57 0.67 -12.59
N VAL A 45 5.85 -0.64 -12.61
CA VAL A 45 5.63 -1.55 -11.46
C VAL A 45 6.96 -1.91 -10.83
N CYS A 46 7.04 -1.89 -9.50
CA CYS A 46 8.27 -2.25 -8.78
C CYS A 46 8.00 -2.81 -7.38
N CYS A 47 8.94 -3.61 -6.88
CA CYS A 47 9.01 -4.05 -5.49
C CYS A 47 9.94 -3.11 -4.71
N ALA A 48 9.38 -2.35 -3.76
CA ALA A 48 10.13 -1.36 -2.99
C ALA A 48 11.06 -1.98 -1.93
N GLY A 49 10.71 -3.15 -1.41
CA GLY A 49 11.24 -3.69 -0.17
C GLY A 49 10.45 -3.17 1.05
N MET A 50 10.49 -3.93 2.14
CA MET A 50 9.74 -3.62 3.36
C MET A 50 10.31 -2.40 4.09
N GLY A 51 9.41 -1.65 4.75
CA GLY A 51 9.73 -0.56 5.65
C GLY A 51 9.74 0.82 5.02
N LYS A 52 9.61 1.83 5.88
CA LYS A 52 9.39 3.24 5.53
C LYS A 52 10.47 3.83 4.62
N ALA A 53 11.74 3.52 4.88
CA ALA A 53 12.85 4.07 4.12
C ALA A 53 12.85 3.58 2.66
N ASN A 54 12.66 2.27 2.45
CA ASN A 54 12.56 1.66 1.13
C ASN A 54 11.36 2.24 0.35
N ALA A 55 10.20 2.30 0.99
CA ALA A 55 8.99 2.82 0.40
C ALA A 55 9.12 4.30 -0.01
N ALA A 56 9.68 5.15 0.85
CA ALA A 56 9.92 6.57 0.57
C ALA A 56 10.89 6.78 -0.60
N ALA A 57 12.04 6.08 -0.58
CA ALA A 57 13.05 6.20 -1.63
C ALA A 57 12.49 5.77 -2.99
N THR A 58 11.80 4.63 -3.04
CA THR A 58 11.22 4.09 -4.27
C THR A 58 10.09 5.00 -4.81
N THR A 59 9.24 5.55 -3.95
CA THR A 59 8.22 6.53 -4.35
C THR A 59 8.84 7.77 -4.99
N GLN A 60 9.90 8.32 -4.38
CA GLN A 60 10.59 9.47 -4.96
C GLN A 60 11.19 9.16 -6.34
N VAL A 61 11.78 7.97 -6.52
CA VAL A 61 12.32 7.54 -7.82
C VAL A 61 11.22 7.37 -8.86
N LEU A 62 10.07 6.75 -8.51
CA LEU A 62 8.93 6.65 -9.42
C LEU A 62 8.48 8.03 -9.93
N ILE A 63 8.41 9.02 -9.05
CA ILE A 63 7.99 10.38 -9.39
C ILE A 63 9.06 11.10 -10.22
N THR A 64 10.31 11.16 -9.75
CA THR A 64 11.32 12.03 -10.35
C THR A 64 12.04 11.44 -11.54
N LYS A 65 12.29 10.12 -11.53
CA LYS A 65 13.02 9.45 -12.61
C LYS A 65 12.06 8.91 -13.69
N PHE A 66 10.95 8.30 -13.25
CA PHE A 66 10.02 7.65 -14.17
C PHE A 66 8.81 8.51 -14.52
N GLY A 67 8.65 9.67 -13.90
CA GLY A 67 7.57 10.62 -14.21
C GLY A 67 6.18 10.13 -13.81
N ALA A 68 6.08 9.34 -12.75
CA ALA A 68 4.78 8.89 -12.25
C ALA A 68 3.92 10.07 -11.82
N GLU A 69 2.74 10.18 -12.39
CA GLU A 69 1.74 11.23 -12.13
C GLU A 69 0.66 10.76 -11.15
N LYS A 70 0.61 9.47 -10.85
CA LYS A 70 -0.23 8.84 -9.80
C LYS A 70 0.54 7.70 -9.17
N ILE A 71 0.32 7.46 -7.87
CA ILE A 71 0.92 6.34 -7.14
C ILE A 71 -0.19 5.44 -6.58
N ILE A 72 -0.08 4.14 -6.84
CA ILE A 72 -0.87 3.09 -6.22
C ILE A 72 0.10 2.19 -5.45
N PHE A 73 -0.09 2.08 -4.14
CA PHE A 73 0.65 1.13 -3.32
C PHE A 73 -0.28 0.03 -2.84
N SER A 74 0.03 -1.21 -3.19
CA SER A 74 -0.80 -2.37 -2.89
C SER A 74 -0.02 -3.43 -2.12
N GLY A 75 -0.61 -3.96 -1.06
CA GLY A 75 0.02 -4.99 -0.23
C GLY A 75 -0.95 -5.57 0.81
N ILE A 76 -0.39 -6.31 1.76
CA ILE A 76 -1.13 -6.90 2.88
C ILE A 76 -0.99 -6.07 4.14
N ALA A 77 -1.85 -6.29 5.13
CA ALA A 77 -1.83 -5.63 6.45
C ALA A 77 -2.52 -6.45 7.54
N GLY A 78 -2.15 -6.18 8.78
CA GLY A 78 -2.84 -6.69 9.96
C GLY A 78 -4.13 -5.92 10.24
N ASN A 79 -5.24 -6.64 10.40
CA ASN A 79 -6.56 -6.07 10.68
C ASN A 79 -6.66 -5.53 12.11
N MET A 80 -7.13 -4.29 12.25
CA MET A 80 -7.32 -3.62 13.55
C MET A 80 -8.79 -3.34 13.86
N THR A 81 -9.72 -3.75 13.00
CA THR A 81 -11.15 -3.42 13.15
C THR A 81 -12.04 -4.65 13.02
N SER A 82 -13.19 -4.63 13.67
CA SER A 82 -14.24 -5.64 13.48
C SER A 82 -15.18 -5.37 12.29
N LYS A 83 -14.97 -4.25 11.57
CA LYS A 83 -15.82 -3.85 10.43
C LYS A 83 -15.61 -4.73 9.20
N ILE A 84 -14.43 -5.29 9.05
CA ILE A 84 -14.00 -6.16 7.95
C ILE A 84 -13.25 -7.37 8.50
N GLY A 85 -13.01 -8.37 7.66
CA GLY A 85 -12.33 -9.62 8.01
C GLY A 85 -11.10 -9.90 7.13
N ILE A 86 -10.50 -11.05 7.35
CA ILE A 86 -9.37 -11.53 6.54
C ILE A 86 -9.84 -11.70 5.08
N GLY A 87 -9.02 -11.23 4.14
CA GLY A 87 -9.32 -11.20 2.72
C GLY A 87 -10.07 -9.94 2.23
N ASP A 88 -10.68 -9.17 3.14
CA ASP A 88 -11.27 -7.87 2.82
C ASP A 88 -10.17 -6.80 2.63
N VAL A 89 -10.53 -5.64 2.10
CA VAL A 89 -9.57 -4.58 1.74
C VAL A 89 -9.82 -3.29 2.52
N VAL A 90 -8.78 -2.72 3.11
CA VAL A 90 -8.76 -1.32 3.55
C VAL A 90 -8.19 -0.45 2.44
N ILE A 91 -8.94 0.58 2.05
CA ILE A 91 -8.51 1.64 1.14
C ILE A 91 -8.12 2.85 1.99
N GLY A 92 -6.88 3.31 1.89
CA GLY A 92 -6.34 4.38 2.72
C GLY A 92 -7.00 5.73 2.45
N LYS A 93 -8.08 6.03 3.18
CA LYS A 93 -8.67 7.36 3.23
C LYS A 93 -7.80 8.31 4.05
N THR A 94 -7.31 7.82 5.18
CA THR A 94 -6.35 8.52 6.04
C THR A 94 -5.20 7.59 6.34
N VAL A 95 -3.97 8.08 6.19
CA VAL A 95 -2.75 7.30 6.43
C VAL A 95 -1.82 8.09 7.34
N LEU A 96 -1.26 7.46 8.38
CA LEU A 96 -0.41 8.13 9.36
C LEU A 96 0.67 7.19 9.92
N TYR A 97 1.68 7.75 10.57
CA TYR A 97 2.65 6.97 11.34
C TYR A 97 2.18 6.72 12.77
N HIS A 98 2.20 5.47 13.24
CA HIS A 98 1.94 5.16 14.63
C HIS A 98 3.21 5.19 15.50
N ASP A 99 4.38 5.06 14.92
CA ASP A 99 5.69 4.97 15.60
C ASP A 99 6.52 6.26 15.53
N ALA A 100 5.93 7.36 15.08
CA ALA A 100 6.62 8.64 14.91
C ALA A 100 6.03 9.74 15.80
N GLN A 101 6.83 10.81 16.01
CA GLN A 101 6.38 12.05 16.62
C GLN A 101 5.80 12.98 15.56
N LEU A 102 4.49 12.90 15.34
CA LEU A 102 3.79 13.63 14.26
C LEU A 102 3.95 15.14 14.36
N ASP A 103 3.99 15.70 15.60
CA ASP A 103 4.22 17.11 15.84
C ASP A 103 5.61 17.61 15.39
N MET A 104 6.58 16.71 15.32
CA MET A 104 7.92 17.04 14.79
C MET A 104 7.96 16.89 13.27
N ILE A 105 7.38 15.83 12.73
CA ILE A 105 7.37 15.59 11.27
C ILE A 105 6.64 16.69 10.53
N CYS A 106 5.48 17.14 11.04
CA CYS A 106 4.66 18.15 10.38
C CYS A 106 5.25 19.57 10.39
N GLN A 107 6.41 19.79 11.01
CA GLN A 107 7.14 21.05 10.92
C GLN A 107 7.91 21.20 9.60
N ASN A 108 7.95 20.18 8.79
CA ASN A 108 8.61 20.16 7.48
C ASN A 108 7.59 19.82 6.38
N PRO A 109 7.86 20.19 5.10
CA PRO A 109 6.98 19.82 4.00
C PRO A 109 6.70 18.32 3.95
N PRO A 110 5.47 17.90 3.75
CA PRO A 110 4.28 18.68 3.32
C PRO A 110 3.48 19.33 4.47
N PHE A 111 4.02 19.46 5.68
CA PHE A 111 3.40 20.08 6.86
C PHE A 111 2.13 19.37 7.36
N LEU A 112 2.05 18.06 7.17
CA LEU A 112 0.89 17.24 7.49
C LEU A 112 1.24 16.22 8.58
N LYS A 113 0.31 15.95 9.49
CA LYS A 113 0.38 14.86 10.48
C LYS A 113 -0.20 13.56 9.93
N GLU A 114 -1.17 13.69 9.05
CA GLU A 114 -1.90 12.61 8.39
C GLU A 114 -1.97 12.91 6.90
N TYR A 115 -1.95 11.88 6.09
CA TYR A 115 -2.01 11.97 4.63
C TYR A 115 -3.35 11.44 4.15
N THR A 116 -3.95 12.12 3.18
CA THR A 116 -5.26 11.74 2.63
C THR A 116 -5.07 11.07 1.28
N GLY A 117 -5.71 9.93 1.09
CA GLY A 117 -5.78 9.27 -0.21
C GLY A 117 -6.54 10.12 -1.23
N ASP A 118 -6.11 10.06 -2.49
CA ASP A 118 -6.78 10.80 -3.56
C ASP A 118 -8.23 10.31 -3.75
N PRO A 119 -9.23 11.21 -3.75
CA PRO A 119 -10.64 10.81 -3.81
C PRO A 119 -11.02 10.04 -5.07
N ALA A 120 -10.40 10.36 -6.22
CA ALA A 120 -10.69 9.67 -7.48
C ALA A 120 -10.08 8.26 -7.48
N LEU A 121 -8.88 8.08 -6.92
CA LEU A 121 -8.25 6.77 -6.76
C LEU A 121 -8.98 5.92 -5.71
N ILE A 122 -9.48 6.52 -4.63
CA ILE A 122 -10.32 5.81 -3.64
C ILE A 122 -11.60 5.30 -4.32
N ALA A 123 -12.31 6.15 -5.05
CA ALA A 123 -13.55 5.75 -5.74
C ALA A 123 -13.30 4.64 -6.78
N ALA A 124 -12.17 4.71 -7.51
CA ALA A 124 -11.78 3.66 -8.44
C ALA A 124 -11.51 2.32 -7.71
N ALA A 125 -10.85 2.37 -6.54
CA ALA A 125 -10.59 1.21 -5.72
C ALA A 125 -11.88 0.59 -5.14
N GLU A 126 -12.79 1.42 -4.62
CA GLU A 126 -14.09 0.97 -4.10
C GLU A 126 -14.89 0.25 -5.20
N LYS A 127 -14.93 0.84 -6.40
CA LYS A 127 -15.58 0.21 -7.55
C LYS A 127 -14.92 -1.12 -7.94
N ALA A 128 -13.60 -1.16 -8.03
CA ALA A 128 -12.87 -2.38 -8.39
C ALA A 128 -13.07 -3.49 -7.35
N CYS A 129 -13.11 -3.17 -6.06
CA CYS A 129 -13.45 -4.12 -5.00
C CYS A 129 -14.88 -4.65 -5.13
N ALA A 130 -15.85 -3.77 -5.37
CA ALA A 130 -17.25 -4.16 -5.56
C ALA A 130 -17.44 -5.08 -6.77
N ASP A 131 -16.81 -4.76 -7.91
CA ASP A 131 -16.84 -5.57 -9.13
C ASP A 131 -16.17 -6.95 -8.93
N ALA A 132 -15.17 -7.03 -8.05
CA ALA A 132 -14.51 -8.28 -7.67
C ALA A 132 -15.26 -9.08 -6.57
N GLY A 133 -16.35 -8.55 -6.02
CA GLY A 133 -17.07 -9.16 -4.90
C GLY A 133 -16.30 -9.14 -3.58
N VAL A 134 -15.35 -8.22 -3.43
CA VAL A 134 -14.51 -8.05 -2.23
C VAL A 134 -15.06 -6.90 -1.39
N LYS A 135 -15.24 -7.15 -0.10
CA LYS A 135 -15.66 -6.09 0.82
C LYS A 135 -14.50 -5.12 1.04
N ALA A 136 -14.81 -3.83 0.94
CA ALA A 136 -13.82 -2.77 1.12
C ALA A 136 -14.27 -1.75 2.16
N LEU A 137 -13.29 -1.14 2.84
CA LEU A 137 -13.46 -0.07 3.80
C LEU A 137 -12.52 1.09 3.45
N ALA A 138 -13.06 2.24 3.06
CA ALA A 138 -12.28 3.48 3.02
C ALA A 138 -11.98 3.92 4.46
N GLY A 139 -10.80 3.57 4.96
CA GLY A 139 -10.45 3.61 6.37
C GLY A 139 -9.11 4.27 6.68
N LYS A 140 -8.72 4.13 7.94
CA LYS A 140 -7.47 4.65 8.48
C LYS A 140 -6.39 3.56 8.51
N ILE A 141 -5.24 3.85 7.91
CA ILE A 141 -4.06 2.97 7.89
C ILE A 141 -2.98 3.56 8.80
N ALA A 142 -2.42 2.74 9.69
CA ALA A 142 -1.30 3.13 10.54
C ALA A 142 -0.01 2.40 10.15
N THR A 143 1.05 3.17 9.92
CA THR A 143 2.36 2.70 9.45
C THR A 143 3.41 2.75 10.55
N GLY A 144 4.24 1.71 10.65
CA GLY A 144 5.43 1.69 11.50
C GLY A 144 6.45 0.64 11.07
N ASP A 145 7.74 0.81 11.38
CA ASP A 145 8.81 -0.14 11.04
C ASP A 145 8.84 -1.33 12.00
N MET A 146 7.66 -1.94 12.25
CA MET A 146 7.54 -3.15 13.04
C MET A 146 6.37 -4.00 12.57
N PHE A 147 6.54 -5.31 12.60
CA PHE A 147 5.44 -6.24 12.46
C PHE A 147 4.64 -6.28 13.76
N VAL A 148 3.34 -5.99 13.70
CA VAL A 148 2.43 -6.05 14.85
C VAL A 148 1.86 -7.46 14.95
N GLY A 149 2.37 -8.25 15.89
CA GLY A 149 2.02 -9.66 16.09
C GLY A 149 1.78 -10.02 17.55
N ASP A 150 1.36 -9.04 18.36
CA ASP A 150 0.98 -9.27 19.76
C ASP A 150 -0.12 -8.30 20.20
N SER A 151 -0.99 -8.79 21.08
CA SER A 151 -2.17 -8.07 21.56
C SER A 151 -1.84 -6.80 22.35
N ALA A 152 -0.68 -6.72 23.01
CA ALA A 152 -0.29 -5.55 23.78
C ALA A 152 0.12 -4.39 22.85
N THR A 153 0.94 -4.66 21.84
CA THR A 153 1.31 -3.68 20.80
C THR A 153 0.08 -3.22 20.02
N LYS A 154 -0.80 -4.16 19.64
CA LYS A 154 -2.08 -3.86 18.99
C LYS A 154 -2.91 -2.87 19.83
N ALA A 155 -3.11 -3.16 21.11
CA ALA A 155 -3.89 -2.30 22.01
C ALA A 155 -3.26 -0.91 22.18
N ALA A 156 -1.92 -0.81 22.23
CA ALA A 156 -1.21 0.47 22.32
C ALA A 156 -1.41 1.33 21.07
N ILE A 157 -1.37 0.74 19.87
CA ILE A 157 -1.62 1.43 18.61
C ILE A 157 -3.09 1.86 18.51
N GLU A 158 -4.03 0.98 18.88
CA GLU A 158 -5.46 1.28 18.94
C GLU A 158 -5.74 2.50 19.81
N ALA A 159 -5.19 2.51 21.04
CA ALA A 159 -5.33 3.63 21.96
C ALA A 159 -4.73 4.94 21.43
N LYS A 160 -3.67 4.86 20.61
CA LYS A 160 -2.96 6.03 20.06
C LYS A 160 -3.67 6.66 18.90
N CYS A 161 -4.18 5.89 17.94
CA CYS A 161 -4.70 6.43 16.68
C CYS A 161 -5.92 5.70 16.11
N ALA A 162 -6.40 4.64 16.73
CA ALA A 162 -7.58 3.86 16.34
C ALA A 162 -7.64 3.59 14.81
N PRO A 163 -6.65 2.87 14.23
CA PRO A 163 -6.62 2.58 12.81
C PRO A 163 -7.52 1.40 12.47
N ASP A 164 -7.88 1.26 11.19
CA ASP A 164 -8.58 0.09 10.68
C ASP A 164 -7.61 -1.04 10.28
N CYS A 165 -6.33 -0.71 9.95
CA CYS A 165 -5.27 -1.70 9.78
C CYS A 165 -3.87 -1.12 10.06
N VAL A 166 -2.88 -2.01 10.25
CA VAL A 166 -1.45 -1.67 10.44
C VAL A 166 -0.57 -2.33 9.39
N GLU A 167 0.45 -1.60 8.95
CA GLU A 167 1.41 -2.04 7.95
C GLU A 167 2.73 -1.24 8.08
N MET A 168 3.67 -1.36 7.14
CA MET A 168 5.02 -0.85 7.34
C MET A 168 5.47 0.23 6.33
N GLU A 169 4.64 0.69 5.39
CA GLU A 169 5.09 1.55 4.25
C GLU A 169 4.17 2.73 3.93
N GLY A 170 2.86 2.57 4.04
CA GLY A 170 1.85 3.43 3.43
C GLY A 170 1.98 4.91 3.77
N ALA A 171 2.30 5.26 5.02
CA ALA A 171 2.51 6.66 5.40
C ALA A 171 3.76 7.26 4.74
N ALA A 172 4.81 6.46 4.52
CA ALA A 172 6.02 6.93 3.85
C ALA A 172 5.77 7.19 2.37
N VAL A 173 5.03 6.30 1.69
CA VAL A 173 4.57 6.50 0.31
C VAL A 173 3.72 7.76 0.21
N SER A 174 2.70 7.88 1.08
CA SER A 174 1.77 9.01 1.09
C SER A 174 2.46 10.34 1.41
N GLN A 175 3.45 10.35 2.31
CA GLN A 175 4.24 11.54 2.62
C GLN A 175 5.03 12.04 1.41
N ILE A 176 5.71 11.13 0.71
CA ILE A 176 6.50 11.50 -0.46
C ILE A 176 5.60 11.92 -1.62
N ALA A 177 4.48 11.24 -1.83
CA ALA A 177 3.49 11.64 -2.83
C ALA A 177 2.93 13.04 -2.55
N ALA A 178 2.50 13.32 -1.30
CA ALA A 178 2.02 14.63 -0.88
C ALA A 178 3.09 15.74 -1.00
N LYS A 179 4.35 15.42 -0.71
CA LYS A 179 5.47 16.36 -0.86
C LYS A 179 5.75 16.76 -2.31
N ASN A 180 5.34 15.92 -3.26
CA ASN A 180 5.50 16.15 -4.70
C ASN A 180 4.18 16.52 -5.40
N ASP A 181 3.09 16.74 -4.66
CA ASP A 181 1.74 17.01 -5.19
C ASP A 181 1.23 15.93 -6.16
N VAL A 182 1.60 14.67 -5.91
CA VAL A 182 1.21 13.51 -6.74
C VAL A 182 0.04 12.76 -6.07
N PRO A 183 -1.09 12.55 -6.76
CA PRO A 183 -2.19 11.74 -6.27
C PRO A 183 -1.74 10.32 -5.88
N CYS A 184 -2.17 9.86 -4.69
CA CYS A 184 -1.74 8.57 -4.15
C CYS A 184 -2.91 7.84 -3.47
N VAL A 185 -2.90 6.51 -3.53
CA VAL A 185 -3.78 5.64 -2.74
C VAL A 185 -3.00 4.42 -2.22
N ILE A 186 -3.29 4.04 -0.99
CA ILE A 186 -2.76 2.84 -0.35
C ILE A 186 -3.89 1.81 -0.26
N LEU A 187 -3.64 0.59 -0.72
CA LEU A 187 -4.56 -0.54 -0.68
C LEU A 187 -3.96 -1.66 0.17
N ARG A 188 -4.72 -2.19 1.11
CA ARG A 188 -4.26 -3.26 1.98
C ARG A 188 -5.30 -4.38 2.07
N ALA A 189 -4.93 -5.60 1.64
CA ALA A 189 -5.71 -6.80 1.90
C ALA A 189 -5.39 -7.31 3.30
N MET A 190 -6.42 -7.63 4.08
CA MET A 190 -6.22 -8.12 5.44
C MET A 190 -5.69 -9.56 5.42
N SER A 191 -4.48 -9.75 5.91
CA SER A 191 -3.81 -11.06 5.97
C SER A 191 -3.93 -11.75 7.33
N ASP A 192 -4.08 -10.98 8.38
CA ASP A 192 -4.10 -11.42 9.77
C ASP A 192 -4.85 -10.41 10.67
N ASN A 193 -4.94 -10.69 11.97
CA ASN A 193 -5.61 -9.82 12.93
C ASN A 193 -4.64 -9.00 13.79
N ALA A 194 -3.39 -8.85 13.39
CA ALA A 194 -2.35 -8.14 14.13
C ALA A 194 -2.25 -8.62 15.61
N ASP A 195 -2.24 -9.92 15.80
CA ASP A 195 -2.19 -10.60 17.11
C ASP A 195 -1.25 -11.81 17.08
N GLU A 196 -1.18 -12.57 18.17
CA GLU A 196 -0.32 -13.73 18.30
C GLU A 196 -0.64 -14.83 17.28
N ASP A 197 -1.92 -15.04 16.97
CA ASP A 197 -2.37 -16.01 15.96
C ASP A 197 -1.92 -15.60 14.56
N GLY A 198 -2.01 -14.31 14.23
CA GLY A 198 -1.53 -13.76 12.98
C GLY A 198 -0.02 -13.93 12.79
N HIS A 199 0.74 -13.66 13.85
CA HIS A 199 2.19 -13.89 13.85
C HIS A 199 2.53 -15.37 13.63
N GLU A 200 1.85 -16.29 14.31
CA GLU A 200 2.07 -17.73 14.13
C GLU A 200 1.78 -18.18 12.69
N VAL A 201 0.68 -17.72 12.13
CA VAL A 201 0.25 -18.10 10.76
C VAL A 201 1.20 -17.54 9.69
N LEU A 202 1.52 -16.27 9.73
CA LEU A 202 2.29 -15.61 8.66
C LEU A 202 3.79 -15.84 8.77
N VAL A 203 4.34 -15.77 9.99
CA VAL A 203 5.79 -15.81 10.21
C VAL A 203 6.27 -17.24 10.50
N VAL A 204 5.59 -17.94 11.40
CA VAL A 204 6.01 -19.27 11.86
C VAL A 204 5.60 -20.36 10.87
N LYS A 205 4.33 -20.38 10.45
CA LYS A 205 3.79 -21.38 9.53
C LYS A 205 4.03 -21.07 8.05
N LYS A 206 4.51 -19.85 7.74
CA LYS A 206 4.71 -19.37 6.36
C LYS A 206 3.46 -19.59 5.51
N PHE A 207 2.32 -19.16 6.01
CA PHE A 207 1.05 -19.26 5.29
C PHE A 207 1.15 -18.55 3.94
N SER A 208 0.58 -19.16 2.91
CA SER A 208 0.63 -18.57 1.56
C SER A 208 -0.23 -17.32 1.49
N ILE A 209 0.39 -16.18 1.25
CA ILE A 209 -0.31 -14.91 0.95
C ILE A 209 -0.81 -14.83 -0.50
N THR A 210 -0.55 -15.86 -1.31
CA THR A 210 -0.79 -15.88 -2.76
C THR A 210 -2.24 -15.56 -3.14
N GLU A 211 -3.20 -16.03 -2.34
CA GLU A 211 -4.63 -15.80 -2.60
C GLU A 211 -5.02 -14.32 -2.42
N TYR A 212 -4.52 -13.68 -1.35
CA TYR A 212 -4.75 -12.25 -1.09
C TYR A 212 -4.08 -11.37 -2.14
N VAL A 213 -2.88 -11.74 -2.54
CA VAL A 213 -2.14 -11.08 -3.62
C VAL A 213 -2.86 -11.20 -4.96
N ALA A 214 -3.42 -12.36 -5.29
CA ALA A 214 -4.18 -12.54 -6.53
C ALA A 214 -5.42 -11.63 -6.58
N THR A 215 -6.09 -11.46 -5.45
CA THR A 215 -7.23 -10.55 -5.31
C THR A 215 -6.79 -9.09 -5.45
N ALA A 216 -5.74 -8.68 -4.73
CA ALA A 216 -5.18 -7.33 -4.82
C ALA A 216 -4.72 -6.99 -6.24
N THR A 217 -4.06 -7.94 -6.93
CA THR A 217 -3.65 -7.78 -8.34
C THR A 217 -4.82 -7.51 -9.27
N LYS A 218 -5.95 -8.23 -9.10
CA LYS A 218 -7.16 -8.00 -9.90
C LYS A 218 -7.75 -6.61 -9.65
N ILE A 219 -7.81 -6.20 -8.38
CA ILE A 219 -8.32 -4.88 -7.97
C ILE A 219 -7.46 -3.77 -8.59
N VAL A 220 -6.12 -3.85 -8.46
CA VAL A 220 -5.20 -2.85 -9.04
C VAL A 220 -5.33 -2.78 -10.55
N ALA A 221 -5.41 -3.92 -11.26
CA ALA A 221 -5.58 -3.94 -12.71
C ALA A 221 -6.90 -3.28 -13.14
N ALA A 222 -8.02 -3.56 -12.46
CA ALA A 222 -9.32 -2.94 -12.72
C ALA A 222 -9.31 -1.43 -12.41
N MET A 223 -8.61 -1.01 -11.35
CA MET A 223 -8.40 0.42 -11.09
C MET A 223 -7.66 1.11 -12.22
N VAL A 224 -6.54 0.54 -12.68
CA VAL A 224 -5.73 1.10 -13.78
C VAL A 224 -6.59 1.26 -15.04
N GLU A 225 -7.47 0.31 -15.34
CA GLU A 225 -8.39 0.40 -16.48
C GLU A 225 -9.35 1.60 -16.37
N SER A 226 -9.77 1.95 -15.15
CA SER A 226 -10.82 2.95 -14.90
C SER A 226 -10.32 4.39 -14.72
N ILE A 227 -9.01 4.62 -14.54
CA ILE A 227 -8.44 5.96 -14.22
C ILE A 227 -7.65 6.62 -15.35
#